data_83cae5670ecf4658b0295fc325a6e200
#
_entry.id   83cae5670ecf4658b0295fc325a6e200
#
_cell.length_a   1.000
_cell.length_b   1.000
_cell.length_c   1.000
_cell.angle_alpha   90.00
_cell.angle_beta   90.00
_cell.angle_gamma   90.00
#
_symmetry.space_group_name_H-M   'P 1'
#
loop_
_entity.id
_entity.type
_entity.pdbx_description
1 polymer ?
#
loop_
_entity_poly.entity_id
_entity_poly.type
_entity_poly.pdbx_seq_one_letter_code
_entity_poly.pdbx_strand_id
1 'polypeptide(L)'
;KGEKVFDVYTEGSWAAAVEEYLEAYFFHTFLKTKKLGQVSGIKPSAGVLIGALADFTGEVLRAAVMRGADRDAQSLEHYRKAVASVVAFMLPLYLTGQSRQKFDQAKKNLKRIEEIIYEVKIRS
;
A
#
# COMPACT_ATOMS: atom_id res chain seq x y z
N LYS A 1 -30.63 6.07 -10.11
CA LYS A 1 -29.63 6.11 -11.09
C LYS A 1 -28.41 5.38 -10.69
N GLY A 2 -27.32 6.08 -10.33
CA GLY A 2 -26.15 5.43 -9.89
C GLY A 2 -26.41 4.52 -8.71
N GLU A 3 -27.29 4.95 -7.84
CA GLU A 3 -27.65 4.18 -6.67
C GLU A 3 -28.30 2.85 -7.06
N LYS A 4 -29.13 2.88 -8.06
CA LYS A 4 -29.78 1.65 -8.51
C LYS A 4 -28.76 0.70 -9.13
N VAL A 5 -27.76 1.22 -9.78
CA VAL A 5 -26.70 0.38 -10.31
C VAL A 5 -25.98 -0.32 -9.17
N PHE A 6 -25.73 0.38 -8.08
CA PHE A 6 -25.06 -0.24 -6.94
C PHE A 6 -25.96 -1.22 -6.22
N ASP A 7 -27.27 -1.05 -6.27
CA ASP A 7 -28.17 -2.00 -5.65
C ASP A 7 -28.06 -3.39 -6.28
N VAL A 8 -27.61 -3.45 -7.53
CA VAL A 8 -27.44 -4.73 -8.21
C VAL A 8 -26.20 -5.45 -7.71
N TYR A 9 -25.19 -4.70 -7.25
CA TYR A 9 -23.96 -5.27 -6.78
C TYR A 9 -23.97 -5.35 -5.26
N THR A 10 -23.25 -6.32 -4.73
CA THR A 10 -23.09 -6.40 -3.29
C THR A 10 -22.20 -5.25 -2.82
N GLU A 11 -22.39 -4.84 -1.57
CA GLU A 11 -21.50 -3.84 -0.99
C GLU A 11 -20.05 -4.32 -1.01
N GLY A 12 -19.84 -5.65 -0.88
CA GLY A 12 -18.52 -6.20 -0.95
C GLY A 12 -17.85 -5.96 -2.30
N SER A 13 -18.62 -6.10 -3.39
CA SER A 13 -18.05 -5.84 -4.72
C SER A 13 -17.69 -4.37 -4.91
N TRP A 14 -18.54 -3.48 -4.40
CA TRP A 14 -18.28 -2.05 -4.49
C TRP A 14 -17.02 -1.69 -3.67
N ALA A 15 -16.94 -2.21 -2.44
CA ALA A 15 -15.79 -1.96 -1.58
C ALA A 15 -14.49 -2.47 -2.22
N ALA A 16 -14.53 -3.66 -2.84
CA ALA A 16 -13.37 -4.21 -3.50
C ALA A 16 -12.92 -3.34 -4.66
N ALA A 17 -13.88 -2.81 -5.44
CA ALA A 17 -13.53 -1.94 -6.56
C ALA A 17 -12.91 -0.63 -6.09
N VAL A 18 -13.42 -0.05 -5.00
CA VAL A 18 -12.86 1.17 -4.44
C VAL A 18 -11.46 0.89 -3.89
N GLU A 19 -11.28 -0.25 -3.23
CA GLU A 19 -9.98 -0.62 -2.69
C GLU A 19 -8.94 -0.74 -3.80
N GLU A 20 -9.29 -1.40 -4.90
CA GLU A 20 -8.38 -1.53 -6.03
C GLU A 20 -8.04 -0.18 -6.66
N TYR A 21 -9.05 0.69 -6.76
CA TYR A 21 -8.82 2.02 -7.30
C TYR A 21 -7.85 2.81 -6.43
N LEU A 22 -8.04 2.76 -5.10
CA LEU A 22 -7.18 3.48 -4.19
C LEU A 22 -5.77 2.94 -4.21
N GLU A 23 -5.62 1.61 -4.27
CA GLU A 23 -4.30 1.00 -4.34
C GLU A 23 -3.56 1.49 -5.58
N ALA A 24 -4.21 1.47 -6.72
CA ALA A 24 -3.60 1.93 -7.97
C ALA A 24 -3.27 3.42 -7.90
N TYR A 25 -4.17 4.21 -7.32
CA TYR A 25 -3.95 5.63 -7.20
C TYR A 25 -2.73 5.95 -6.33
N PHE A 26 -2.63 5.31 -5.17
CA PHE A 26 -1.51 5.53 -4.27
C PHE A 26 -0.20 5.12 -4.92
N PHE A 27 -0.18 3.97 -5.57
CA PHE A 27 1.04 3.47 -6.19
C PHE A 27 1.47 4.38 -7.33
N HIS A 28 0.53 4.73 -8.19
CA HIS A 28 0.82 5.59 -9.34
C HIS A 28 1.33 6.96 -8.88
N THR A 29 0.65 7.55 -7.89
CA THR A 29 1.05 8.84 -7.37
C THR A 29 2.43 8.76 -6.72
N PHE A 30 2.68 7.68 -6.00
CA PHE A 30 3.99 7.50 -5.37
C PHE A 30 5.11 7.39 -6.40
N LEU A 31 4.89 6.66 -7.48
CA LEU A 31 5.91 6.54 -8.52
C LEU A 31 6.26 7.90 -9.13
N LYS A 32 5.28 8.79 -9.23
CA LYS A 32 5.51 10.11 -9.80
C LYS A 32 6.15 11.08 -8.82
N THR A 33 5.66 11.11 -7.58
CA THR A 33 6.00 12.17 -6.65
C THR A 33 6.90 11.71 -5.51
N LYS A 34 7.10 10.39 -5.36
CA LYS A 34 7.81 9.79 -4.23
C LYS A 34 7.09 10.02 -2.91
N LYS A 35 5.81 10.36 -2.95
CA LYS A 35 5.01 10.60 -1.75
C LYS A 35 3.68 9.94 -1.91
N LEU A 36 3.07 9.55 -0.77
CA LEU A 36 1.70 9.12 -0.76
C LEU A 36 0.81 10.31 -1.07
N GLY A 37 -0.06 10.13 -2.04
CA GLY A 37 -1.00 11.19 -2.40
C GLY A 37 -2.21 11.16 -1.50
N GLN A 38 -3.06 12.16 -1.69
CA GLN A 38 -4.36 12.21 -1.05
C GLN A 38 -5.41 12.05 -2.12
N VAL A 39 -6.46 11.30 -1.79
CA VAL A 39 -7.55 11.08 -2.72
C VAL A 39 -8.66 12.04 -2.36
N SER A 40 -9.07 12.88 -3.31
CA SER A 40 -10.19 13.78 -3.11
C SER A 40 -11.40 13.22 -3.84
N GLY A 41 -12.58 13.55 -3.35
CA GLY A 41 -13.83 13.13 -3.98
C GLY A 41 -14.32 11.76 -3.59
N ILE A 42 -13.53 11.00 -2.83
CA ILE A 42 -13.92 9.68 -2.36
C ILE A 42 -13.65 9.63 -0.87
N LYS A 43 -14.65 9.14 -0.12
CA LYS A 43 -14.48 8.94 1.32
C LYS A 43 -14.67 7.46 1.61
N PRO A 44 -13.60 6.68 1.52
CA PRO A 44 -13.71 5.25 1.77
C PRO A 44 -13.93 4.97 3.25
N SER A 45 -14.49 3.80 3.55
CA SER A 45 -14.55 3.34 4.92
C SER A 45 -13.13 3.08 5.42
N ALA A 46 -12.98 3.02 6.74
CA ALA A 46 -11.67 2.75 7.34
C ALA A 46 -11.11 1.41 6.85
N GLY A 47 -11.96 0.38 6.76
CA GLY A 47 -11.51 -0.92 6.32
C GLY A 47 -11.01 -0.91 4.89
N VAL A 48 -11.71 -0.18 3.99
CA VAL A 48 -11.30 -0.08 2.60
C VAL A 48 -9.98 0.67 2.48
N LEU A 49 -9.84 1.76 3.23
CA LEU A 49 -8.60 2.54 3.19
C LEU A 49 -7.43 1.71 3.69
N ILE A 50 -7.61 1.00 4.80
CA ILE A 50 -6.55 0.16 5.35
C ILE A 50 -6.17 -0.94 4.36
N GLY A 51 -7.16 -1.56 3.74
CA GLY A 51 -6.90 -2.57 2.72
C GLY A 51 -6.11 -2.02 1.56
N ALA A 52 -6.50 -0.85 1.06
CA ALA A 52 -5.82 -0.23 -0.08
C ALA A 52 -4.37 0.14 0.28
N LEU A 53 -4.17 0.69 1.46
CA LEU A 53 -2.82 1.05 1.90
C LEU A 53 -1.93 -0.19 2.07
N ALA A 54 -2.49 -1.26 2.65
CA ALA A 54 -1.72 -2.49 2.81
C ALA A 54 -1.36 -3.09 1.44
N ASP A 55 -2.30 -3.10 0.51
CA ASP A 55 -2.04 -3.63 -0.83
C ASP A 55 -1.03 -2.76 -1.58
N PHE A 56 -1.07 -1.45 -1.34
CA PHE A 56 -0.06 -0.54 -1.86
C PHE A 56 1.35 -0.97 -1.40
N THR A 57 1.50 -1.37 -0.13
CA THR A 57 2.82 -1.81 0.34
C THR A 57 3.31 -3.04 -0.43
N GLY A 58 2.40 -3.90 -0.86
CA GLY A 58 2.75 -5.05 -1.68
C GLY A 58 3.26 -4.65 -3.05
N GLU A 59 2.63 -3.65 -3.66
CA GLU A 59 3.08 -3.16 -4.96
C GLU A 59 4.44 -2.48 -4.84
N VAL A 60 4.65 -1.74 -3.76
CA VAL A 60 5.95 -1.11 -3.52
C VAL A 60 7.03 -2.18 -3.32
N LEU A 61 6.69 -3.25 -2.59
CA LEU A 61 7.64 -4.35 -2.42
C LEU A 61 8.02 -4.97 -3.77
N ARG A 62 7.03 -5.16 -4.64
CA ARG A 62 7.30 -5.71 -5.96
C ARG A 62 8.27 -4.82 -6.73
N ALA A 63 8.06 -3.51 -6.68
CA ALA A 63 8.97 -2.56 -7.31
C ALA A 63 10.36 -2.59 -6.64
N ALA A 64 10.40 -2.77 -5.32
CA ALA A 64 11.66 -2.83 -4.59
C ALA A 64 12.49 -4.03 -5.01
N VAL A 65 11.85 -5.18 -5.25
CA VAL A 65 12.58 -6.35 -5.71
C VAL A 65 13.30 -6.04 -7.02
N MET A 66 12.63 -5.35 -7.94
CA MET A 66 13.24 -4.98 -9.21
C MET A 66 14.37 -3.97 -9.02
N ARG A 67 14.19 -2.98 -8.14
CA ARG A 67 15.25 -1.99 -7.89
C ARG A 67 16.44 -2.61 -7.16
N GLY A 68 16.19 -3.63 -6.36
CA GLY A 68 17.27 -4.38 -5.72
C GLY A 68 18.16 -5.07 -6.74
N ALA A 69 17.55 -5.61 -7.80
CA ALA A 69 18.30 -6.23 -8.88
C ALA A 69 19.20 -5.21 -9.58
N ASP A 70 18.73 -3.97 -9.70
CA ASP A 70 19.50 -2.88 -10.31
C ASP A 70 20.46 -2.22 -9.32
N ARG A 71 20.42 -2.61 -8.06
CA ARG A 71 21.21 -2.00 -6.99
C ARG A 71 20.96 -0.51 -6.82
N ASP A 72 19.71 -0.10 -7.02
CA ASP A 72 19.30 1.31 -6.93
C ASP A 72 18.93 1.63 -5.48
N ALA A 73 19.96 1.88 -4.67
CA ALA A 73 19.77 2.08 -3.23
C ALA A 73 18.91 3.31 -2.91
N GLN A 74 18.99 4.35 -3.73
CA GLN A 74 18.21 5.55 -3.48
C GLN A 74 16.72 5.30 -3.65
N SER A 75 16.33 4.60 -4.71
CA SER A 75 14.93 4.25 -4.91
C SER A 75 14.44 3.32 -3.82
N LEU A 76 15.28 2.38 -3.39
CA LEU A 76 14.91 1.46 -2.33
C LEU A 76 14.61 2.22 -1.03
N GLU A 77 15.40 3.24 -0.73
CA GLU A 77 15.16 4.02 0.49
C GLU A 77 13.84 4.80 0.40
N HIS A 78 13.51 5.34 -0.76
CA HIS A 78 12.21 5.97 -0.95
C HIS A 78 11.07 4.98 -0.74
N TYR A 79 11.22 3.78 -1.28
CA TYR A 79 10.20 2.73 -1.13
C TYR A 79 10.04 2.33 0.33
N ARG A 80 11.16 2.17 1.04
CA ARG A 80 11.11 1.82 2.45
C ARG A 80 10.37 2.89 3.25
N LYS A 81 10.66 4.16 2.99
CA LYS A 81 10.00 5.25 3.70
C LYS A 81 8.51 5.27 3.46
N ALA A 82 8.08 5.00 2.22
CA ALA A 82 6.66 4.98 1.91
C ALA A 82 5.93 3.88 2.68
N VAL A 83 6.52 2.68 2.68
CA VAL A 83 5.90 1.56 3.39
C VAL A 83 5.94 1.78 4.89
N ALA A 84 7.05 2.33 5.40
CA ALA A 84 7.15 2.65 6.83
C ALA A 84 6.07 3.66 7.24
N SER A 85 5.77 4.62 6.37
CA SER A 85 4.71 5.61 6.65
C SER A 85 3.35 4.95 6.77
N VAL A 86 3.06 3.95 5.92
CA VAL A 86 1.81 3.22 6.00
C VAL A 86 1.74 2.44 7.31
N VAL A 87 2.80 1.75 7.66
CA VAL A 87 2.84 0.97 8.92
C VAL A 87 2.66 1.90 10.11
N ALA A 88 3.34 3.05 10.10
CA ALA A 88 3.23 4.02 11.19
C ALA A 88 1.80 4.57 11.31
N PHE A 89 1.13 4.79 10.18
CA PHE A 89 -0.25 5.24 10.20
C PHE A 89 -1.17 4.20 10.84
N MET A 90 -0.93 2.93 10.54
CA MET A 90 -1.79 1.85 11.04
C MET A 90 -1.50 1.47 12.50
N LEU A 91 -0.27 1.70 12.94
CA LEU A 91 0.20 1.19 14.22
C LEU A 91 -0.69 1.58 15.41
N PRO A 92 -1.13 2.85 15.54
CA PRO A 92 -1.95 3.24 16.70
C PRO A 92 -3.42 2.85 16.58
N LEU A 93 -3.84 2.29 15.44
CA LEU A 93 -5.23 1.95 15.24
C LEU A 93 -5.54 0.62 15.88
N TYR A 94 -6.75 0.50 16.41
CA TYR A 94 -7.21 -0.77 16.98
C TYR A 94 -7.79 -1.60 15.83
N LEU A 95 -6.99 -2.53 15.32
CA LEU A 95 -7.37 -3.31 14.15
C LEU A 95 -7.67 -4.74 14.55
N THR A 96 -8.75 -5.29 13.99
CA THR A 96 -9.16 -6.66 14.22
C THR A 96 -9.52 -7.30 12.87
N GLY A 97 -9.62 -8.63 12.87
CA GLY A 97 -10.10 -9.36 11.71
C GLY A 97 -9.23 -9.11 10.48
N GLN A 98 -9.88 -8.82 9.38
CA GLN A 98 -9.21 -8.65 8.10
C GLN A 98 -8.28 -7.45 8.09
N SER A 99 -8.68 -6.37 8.75
CA SER A 99 -7.82 -5.18 8.83
C SER A 99 -6.53 -5.49 9.57
N ARG A 100 -6.61 -6.31 10.63
CA ARG A 100 -5.41 -6.71 11.35
C ARG A 100 -4.49 -7.56 10.47
N GLN A 101 -5.08 -8.45 9.68
CA GLN A 101 -4.29 -9.26 8.75
C GLN A 101 -3.60 -8.40 7.70
N LYS A 102 -4.29 -7.37 7.22
CA LYS A 102 -3.71 -6.43 6.27
C LYS A 102 -2.55 -5.66 6.89
N PHE A 103 -2.70 -5.25 8.14
CA PHE A 103 -1.62 -4.58 8.85
C PHE A 103 -0.41 -5.48 9.02
N ASP A 104 -0.64 -6.74 9.41
CA ASP A 104 0.45 -7.70 9.56
C ASP A 104 1.18 -7.91 8.25
N GLN A 105 0.45 -7.92 7.13
CA GLN A 105 1.05 -8.06 5.82
C GLN A 105 1.91 -6.84 5.47
N ALA A 106 1.43 -5.65 5.79
CA ALA A 106 2.20 -4.42 5.54
C ALA A 106 3.52 -4.44 6.32
N LYS A 107 3.49 -4.91 7.56
CA LYS A 107 4.71 -5.03 8.37
C LYS A 107 5.69 -6.03 7.75
N LYS A 108 5.20 -7.13 7.23
CA LYS A 108 6.06 -8.11 6.57
C LYS A 108 6.67 -7.52 5.31
N ASN A 109 5.90 -6.74 4.58
CA ASN A 109 6.41 -6.09 3.36
C ASN A 109 7.52 -5.10 3.70
N LEU A 110 7.34 -4.34 4.77
CA LEU A 110 8.40 -3.43 5.23
C LEU A 110 9.66 -4.18 5.57
N LYS A 111 9.53 -5.25 6.33
CA LYS A 111 10.68 -6.05 6.72
C LYS A 111 11.42 -6.59 5.50
N ARG A 112 10.67 -7.05 4.50
CA ARG A 112 11.30 -7.58 3.29
C ARG A 112 12.05 -6.51 2.53
N ILE A 113 11.50 -5.30 2.45
CA ILE A 113 12.21 -4.19 1.79
C ILE A 113 13.51 -3.87 2.54
N GLU A 114 13.47 -3.87 3.87
CA GLU A 114 14.66 -3.63 4.66
C GLU A 114 15.72 -4.70 4.42
N GLU A 115 15.30 -5.95 4.25
CA GLU A 115 16.21 -7.03 3.91
C GLU A 115 16.85 -6.82 2.55
N ILE A 116 16.07 -6.38 1.57
CA ILE A 116 16.60 -6.11 0.24
C ILE A 116 17.65 -4.99 0.30
N ILE A 117 17.37 -3.94 1.05
CA ILE A 117 18.32 -2.85 1.21
C ILE A 117 19.63 -3.35 1.84
N TYR A 118 19.50 -4.17 2.85
CA TYR A 118 20.68 -4.73 3.50
C TYR A 118 21.49 -5.57 2.51
N GLU A 119 20.83 -6.42 1.74
CA GLU A 119 21.49 -7.25 0.75
C GLU A 119 22.23 -6.42 -0.30
N VAL A 120 21.61 -5.34 -0.75
CA VAL A 120 22.24 -4.45 -1.72
C VAL A 120 23.48 -3.80 -1.11
N LYS A 121 23.40 -3.37 0.14
CA LYS A 121 24.52 -2.69 0.79
C LYS A 121 25.72 -3.61 1.00
N ILE A 122 25.49 -4.85 1.38
CA ILE A 122 26.61 -5.75 1.63
C ILE A 122 27.26 -6.26 0.35
N ARG A 123 26.57 -6.10 -0.79
CA ARG A 123 27.14 -6.51 -2.08
C ARG A 123 27.79 -5.35 -2.83
N SER A 124 27.75 -4.17 -2.26
CA SER A 124 28.33 -2.98 -2.90
C SER A 124 29.83 -2.82 -2.62
#